data_588283738953bbf609414cb23a72a4d7
#
_entry.id   588283738953bbf609414cb23a72a4d7
#
_cell.length_a   1.000
_cell.length_b   1.000
_cell.length_c   1.000
_cell.angle_alpha   90.00
_cell.angle_beta   90.00
_cell.angle_gamma   90.00
#
_symmetry.space_group_name_H-M   'P 1'
#
loop_
_entity.id
_entity.type
_entity.pdbx_description
1 polymer ?
#
loop_
_entity_poly.entity_id
_entity_poly.type
_entity_poly.pdbx_seq_one_letter_code
_entity_poly.pdbx_strand_id
1 'polypeptide(L)'
;RASARNEHYLELLKDLRLMDDDFFSEALDEKIAPVEYILNTILERDDIRVQRTEAQVEYKSATKRSIKLDIRAVDAEGRVMDIEVQRAEKGAGVRRARFHSSMIDRTLLEKGDDFESLVDTYVIFITEQDRFGAGLPLYHVERKITELNDAMFGDGAHIIYVNGAFRDLEHPVGRLMHDMNCRDAKEMLNPLLAEEVRYLKETNGGRTQM
;
A
#
# COMPACT_ATOMS: atom_id res chain seq x y z
N ARG A 1 20.17 -2.38 32.16
CA ARG A 1 20.43 -2.02 30.73
C ARG A 1 19.33 -2.56 29.79
N ALA A 2 18.77 -3.75 30.03
CA ALA A 2 17.65 -4.29 29.23
C ALA A 2 16.35 -3.47 29.39
N SER A 3 16.02 -3.02 30.61
CA SER A 3 14.82 -2.23 30.92
C SER A 3 14.81 -0.88 30.17
N ALA A 4 15.90 -0.14 30.20
CA ALA A 4 16.00 1.18 29.52
C ALA A 4 15.91 1.07 27.99
N ARG A 5 16.44 -0.02 27.42
CA ARG A 5 16.35 -0.29 25.98
C ARG A 5 14.92 -0.63 25.57
N ASN A 6 14.19 -1.27 26.47
CA ASN A 6 12.79 -1.64 26.32
C ASN A 6 11.87 -0.42 26.38
N GLU A 7 12.06 0.45 27.36
CA GLU A 7 11.29 1.69 27.50
C GLU A 7 11.47 2.61 26.28
N HIS A 8 12.68 2.73 25.78
CA HIS A 8 12.96 3.50 24.56
C HIS A 8 12.28 2.90 23.31
N TYR A 9 12.28 1.57 23.16
CA TYR A 9 11.60 0.89 22.06
C TYR A 9 10.07 1.09 22.13
N LEU A 10 9.49 0.99 23.32
CA LEU A 10 8.05 1.23 23.55
C LEU A 10 7.66 2.69 23.27
N GLU A 11 8.53 3.64 23.58
CA GLU A 11 8.30 5.04 23.23
C GLU A 11 8.34 5.26 21.72
N LEU A 12 9.26 4.64 21.00
CA LEU A 12 9.30 4.68 19.54
C LEU A 12 8.03 4.13 18.90
N LEU A 13 7.51 3.01 19.41
CA LEU A 13 6.26 2.42 18.92
C LEU A 13 5.04 3.34 19.08
N LYS A 14 5.00 4.16 20.15
CA LYS A 14 3.88 5.10 20.35
C LYS A 14 3.77 6.14 19.23
N ASP A 15 4.89 6.54 18.66
CA ASP A 15 4.92 7.57 17.61
C ASP A 15 4.70 7.03 16.21
N LEU A 16 4.79 5.70 16.01
CA LEU A 16 4.59 5.09 14.70
C LEU A 16 3.14 5.17 14.23
N ARG A 17 2.99 5.37 12.92
CA ARG A 17 1.72 5.48 12.20
C ARG A 17 1.69 4.46 11.06
N LEU A 18 0.53 4.17 10.50
CA LEU A 18 0.43 3.40 9.25
C LEU A 18 1.10 4.12 8.06
N MET A 19 1.41 5.42 8.16
CA MET A 19 2.25 6.14 7.19
C MET A 19 3.74 5.81 7.28
N ASP A 20 4.18 5.04 8.27
CA ASP A 20 5.55 4.55 8.38
C ASP A 20 5.62 3.15 7.76
N ASP A 21 6.42 2.98 6.71
CA ASP A 21 6.44 1.81 5.82
C ASP A 21 6.66 0.46 6.53
N ASP A 22 7.63 0.39 7.44
CA ASP A 22 7.87 -0.83 8.21
C ASP A 22 6.69 -1.15 9.15
N PHE A 23 6.10 -0.12 9.79
CA PHE A 23 4.95 -0.30 10.67
C PHE A 23 3.70 -0.70 9.88
N PHE A 24 3.48 -0.10 8.71
CA PHE A 24 2.41 -0.46 7.78
C PHE A 24 2.50 -1.92 7.36
N SER A 25 3.68 -2.33 6.92
CA SER A 25 3.93 -3.70 6.49
C SER A 25 3.70 -4.71 7.61
N GLU A 26 4.20 -4.44 8.82
CA GLU A 26 4.04 -5.33 9.98
C GLU A 26 2.58 -5.39 10.47
N ALA A 27 1.87 -4.26 10.47
CA ALA A 27 0.48 -4.20 10.92
C ALA A 27 -0.48 -4.95 9.99
N LEU A 28 -0.18 -5.01 8.70
CA LEU A 28 -1.09 -5.53 7.67
C LEU A 28 -0.63 -6.86 7.05
N ASP A 29 0.49 -7.43 7.53
CA ASP A 29 0.95 -8.74 7.06
C ASP A 29 -0.09 -9.82 7.35
N GLU A 30 -0.50 -10.56 6.31
CA GLU A 30 -1.53 -11.59 6.36
C GLU A 30 -2.93 -11.10 6.86
N LYS A 31 -3.18 -9.78 6.83
CA LYS A 31 -4.43 -9.16 7.31
C LYS A 31 -5.39 -8.86 6.15
N ILE A 32 -6.26 -9.80 5.84
CA ILE A 32 -7.17 -9.73 4.70
C ILE A 32 -8.16 -8.57 4.81
N ALA A 33 -8.95 -8.50 5.89
CA ALA A 33 -10.04 -7.52 6.02
C ALA A 33 -9.58 -6.05 6.00
N PRO A 34 -8.53 -5.64 6.74
CA PRO A 34 -8.06 -4.26 6.66
C PRO A 34 -7.43 -3.92 5.30
N VAL A 35 -6.72 -4.86 4.64
CA VAL A 35 -6.17 -4.62 3.29
C VAL A 35 -7.29 -4.52 2.26
N GLU A 36 -8.31 -5.37 2.34
CA GLU A 36 -9.50 -5.28 1.48
C GLU A 36 -10.22 -3.93 1.63
N TYR A 37 -10.37 -3.43 2.87
CA TYR A 37 -10.92 -2.11 3.13
C TYR A 37 -10.09 -0.98 2.47
N ILE A 38 -8.76 -1.02 2.61
CA ILE A 38 -7.86 -0.04 1.99
C ILE A 38 -8.02 -0.07 0.47
N LEU A 39 -8.00 -1.25 -0.13
CA LEU A 39 -8.12 -1.42 -1.58
C LEU A 39 -9.46 -0.95 -2.13
N ASN A 40 -10.57 -1.35 -1.51
CA ASN A 40 -11.89 -0.89 -1.92
C ASN A 40 -12.03 0.63 -1.81
N THR A 41 -11.44 1.25 -0.77
CA THR A 41 -11.45 2.70 -0.61
C THR A 41 -10.66 3.41 -1.71
N ILE A 42 -9.43 2.95 -2.00
CA ILE A 42 -8.55 3.59 -2.99
C ILE A 42 -9.02 3.35 -4.42
N LEU A 43 -9.51 2.16 -4.71
CA LEU A 43 -10.02 1.80 -6.05
C LEU A 43 -11.46 2.27 -6.29
N GLU A 44 -12.08 2.92 -5.29
CA GLU A 44 -13.47 3.40 -5.34
C GLU A 44 -14.45 2.27 -5.74
N ARG A 45 -14.24 1.09 -5.13
CA ARG A 45 -15.00 -0.15 -5.38
C ARG A 45 -15.56 -0.69 -4.06
N ASP A 46 -16.43 -1.69 -4.16
CA ASP A 46 -17.00 -2.44 -3.04
C ASP A 46 -16.98 -3.96 -3.27
N ASP A 47 -16.43 -4.38 -4.40
CA ASP A 47 -16.43 -5.76 -4.89
C ASP A 47 -15.04 -6.44 -4.84
N ILE A 48 -13.99 -5.73 -4.45
CA ILE A 48 -12.67 -6.36 -4.24
C ILE A 48 -12.78 -7.35 -3.08
N ARG A 49 -12.39 -8.60 -3.32
CA ARG A 49 -12.32 -9.66 -2.31
C ARG A 49 -10.90 -10.20 -2.26
N VAL A 50 -10.15 -9.74 -1.26
CA VAL A 50 -8.77 -10.15 -1.05
C VAL A 50 -8.72 -11.61 -0.61
N GLN A 51 -7.91 -12.42 -1.30
CA GLN A 51 -7.70 -13.84 -0.98
C GLN A 51 -6.39 -14.04 -0.21
N ARG A 52 -5.38 -13.22 -0.51
CA ARG A 52 -4.07 -13.30 0.10
C ARG A 52 -3.43 -11.93 0.20
N THR A 53 -2.73 -11.69 1.30
CA THR A 53 -1.89 -10.52 1.51
C THR A 53 -0.59 -10.94 2.17
N GLU A 54 0.52 -10.37 1.73
CA GLU A 54 1.87 -10.67 2.19
C GLU A 54 2.67 -9.37 2.27
N ALA A 55 3.35 -9.16 3.40
CA ALA A 55 4.23 -8.02 3.58
C ALA A 55 5.65 -8.31 3.11
N GLN A 56 6.36 -7.25 2.75
CA GLN A 56 7.80 -7.26 2.47
C GLN A 56 8.22 -8.29 1.41
N VAL A 57 7.38 -8.47 0.39
CA VAL A 57 7.64 -9.43 -0.70
C VAL A 57 8.78 -8.93 -1.58
N GLU A 58 9.83 -9.73 -1.70
CA GLU A 58 11.04 -9.37 -2.45
C GLU A 58 11.09 -10.09 -3.80
N TYR A 59 11.17 -9.32 -4.88
CA TYR A 59 11.45 -9.82 -6.22
C TYR A 59 12.94 -9.63 -6.52
N LYS A 60 13.69 -10.73 -6.34
CA LYS A 60 15.15 -10.75 -6.48
C LYS A 60 15.60 -10.84 -7.93
N SER A 61 16.71 -10.17 -8.20
CA SER A 61 17.48 -10.37 -9.42
C SER A 61 18.95 -10.51 -9.05
N ALA A 62 19.59 -11.58 -9.54
CA ALA A 62 21.00 -11.83 -9.25
C ALA A 62 21.94 -10.79 -9.88
N THR A 63 21.52 -10.16 -10.98
CA THR A 63 22.37 -9.28 -11.79
C THR A 63 21.81 -7.87 -12.01
N LYS A 64 20.56 -7.63 -11.59
CA LYS A 64 19.85 -6.35 -11.81
C LYS A 64 19.21 -5.88 -10.52
N ARG A 65 18.57 -4.71 -10.58
CA ARG A 65 17.86 -4.14 -9.44
C ARG A 65 16.71 -5.04 -9.00
N SER A 66 16.71 -5.44 -7.74
CA SER A 66 15.57 -6.06 -7.06
C SER A 66 14.59 -4.99 -6.57
N ILE A 67 13.35 -5.40 -6.31
CA ILE A 67 12.37 -4.59 -5.58
C ILE A 67 11.84 -5.36 -4.39
N LYS A 68 11.35 -4.63 -3.41
CA LYS A 68 10.65 -5.13 -2.26
C LYS A 68 9.33 -4.39 -2.17
N LEU A 69 8.23 -5.13 -2.10
CA LEU A 69 6.87 -4.59 -1.98
C LEU A 69 6.50 -4.47 -0.51
N ASP A 70 5.91 -3.35 -0.10
CA ASP A 70 5.47 -3.20 1.29
C ASP A 70 4.32 -4.16 1.59
N ILE A 71 3.24 -4.12 0.82
CA ILE A 71 2.15 -5.09 0.88
C ILE A 71 1.80 -5.55 -0.54
N ARG A 72 1.81 -6.86 -0.77
CA ARG A 72 1.28 -7.49 -1.97
C ARG A 72 -0.03 -8.19 -1.65
N ALA A 73 -1.10 -7.82 -2.34
CA ALA A 73 -2.40 -8.47 -2.23
C ALA A 73 -2.81 -9.12 -3.54
N VAL A 74 -3.54 -10.22 -3.43
CA VAL A 74 -4.17 -10.91 -4.57
C VAL A 74 -5.64 -11.09 -4.24
N ASP A 75 -6.51 -10.71 -5.16
CA ASP A 75 -7.96 -10.85 -4.99
C ASP A 75 -8.53 -12.14 -5.60
N ALA A 76 -9.85 -12.30 -5.50
CA ALA A 76 -10.58 -13.47 -5.98
C ALA A 76 -10.49 -13.68 -7.50
N GLU A 77 -10.27 -12.62 -8.27
CA GLU A 77 -10.08 -12.64 -9.73
C GLU A 77 -8.60 -12.82 -10.14
N GLY A 78 -7.70 -12.97 -9.17
CA GLY A 78 -6.27 -13.11 -9.40
C GLY A 78 -5.54 -11.80 -9.69
N ARG A 79 -6.21 -10.64 -9.60
CA ARG A 79 -5.58 -9.32 -9.77
C ARG A 79 -4.54 -9.11 -8.68
N VAL A 80 -3.43 -8.52 -9.03
CA VAL A 80 -2.32 -8.28 -8.10
C VAL A 80 -2.22 -6.79 -7.79
N MET A 81 -2.21 -6.45 -6.50
CA MET A 81 -2.13 -5.09 -5.99
C MET A 81 -0.88 -4.96 -5.10
N ASP A 82 -0.06 -3.98 -5.43
CA ASP A 82 1.10 -3.55 -4.64
C ASP A 82 0.76 -2.23 -3.95
N ILE A 83 0.77 -2.22 -2.62
CA ILE A 83 0.50 -1.02 -1.82
C ILE A 83 1.80 -0.59 -1.16
N GLU A 84 2.27 0.59 -1.55
CA GLU A 84 3.50 1.21 -1.09
C GLU A 84 3.20 2.47 -0.27
N VAL A 85 3.80 2.60 0.91
CA VAL A 85 3.74 3.82 1.72
C VAL A 85 5.06 4.56 1.63
N GLN A 86 5.02 5.84 1.21
CA GLN A 86 6.23 6.61 0.97
C GLN A 86 6.15 8.00 1.64
N ARG A 87 6.97 8.21 2.67
CA ARG A 87 7.10 9.51 3.34
C ARG A 87 8.00 10.47 2.57
N ALA A 88 9.05 9.95 1.95
CA ALA A 88 9.99 10.76 1.18
C ALA A 88 9.57 10.82 -0.29
N GLU A 89 9.58 12.01 -0.90
CA GLU A 89 9.22 12.22 -2.31
C GLU A 89 10.01 11.35 -3.29
N LYS A 90 11.30 11.10 -2.98
CA LYS A 90 12.16 10.25 -3.81
C LYS A 90 11.66 8.80 -3.89
N GLY A 91 10.95 8.32 -2.85
CA GLY A 91 10.40 6.97 -2.80
C GLY A 91 9.25 6.76 -3.77
N ALA A 92 8.48 7.79 -4.09
CA ALA A 92 7.28 7.74 -4.95
C ALA A 92 7.53 8.23 -6.37
N GLY A 93 8.74 8.09 -6.89
CA GLY A 93 9.08 8.52 -8.26
C GLY A 93 8.30 7.75 -9.33
N VAL A 94 7.85 8.46 -10.37
CA VAL A 94 7.02 7.88 -11.46
C VAL A 94 7.74 6.75 -12.21
N ARG A 95 9.06 6.82 -12.33
CA ARG A 95 9.86 5.73 -12.92
C ARG A 95 9.94 4.51 -12.01
N ARG A 96 9.93 4.71 -10.68
CA ARG A 96 9.85 3.60 -9.74
C ARG A 96 8.51 2.90 -9.83
N ALA A 97 7.41 3.63 -9.92
CA ALA A 97 6.08 3.06 -10.10
C ALA A 97 6.01 2.20 -11.37
N ARG A 98 6.53 2.71 -12.51
CA ARG A 98 6.64 1.94 -13.75
C ARG A 98 7.49 0.68 -13.59
N PHE A 99 8.60 0.77 -12.86
CA PHE A 99 9.49 -0.38 -12.63
C PHE A 99 8.82 -1.44 -11.76
N HIS A 100 8.10 -1.04 -10.71
CA HIS A 100 7.29 -1.97 -9.88
C HIS A 100 6.27 -2.70 -10.74
N SER A 101 5.50 -1.98 -11.57
CA SER A 101 4.53 -2.57 -12.50
C SER A 101 5.17 -3.65 -13.38
N SER A 102 6.30 -3.35 -14.03
CA SER A 102 7.02 -4.29 -14.89
C SER A 102 7.55 -5.51 -14.14
N MET A 103 7.99 -5.33 -12.90
CA MET A 103 8.50 -6.44 -12.09
C MET A 103 7.38 -7.36 -11.61
N ILE A 104 6.20 -6.82 -11.32
CA ILE A 104 5.01 -7.61 -10.99
C ILE A 104 4.60 -8.44 -12.20
N ASP A 105 4.42 -7.83 -13.37
CA ASP A 105 4.06 -8.51 -14.62
C ASP A 105 4.98 -9.68 -14.92
N ARG A 106 6.29 -9.46 -14.76
CA ARG A 106 7.30 -10.52 -14.96
C ARG A 106 7.09 -11.74 -14.07
N THR A 107 6.47 -11.59 -12.90
CA THR A 107 6.24 -12.70 -11.95
C THR A 107 4.96 -13.47 -12.23
N LEU A 108 4.12 -12.98 -13.14
CA LEU A 108 2.78 -13.54 -13.39
C LEU A 108 2.74 -14.54 -14.54
N LEU A 109 3.76 -14.55 -15.41
CA LEU A 109 3.84 -15.46 -16.54
C LEU A 109 5.05 -16.37 -16.43
N GLU A 110 4.83 -17.64 -16.70
CA GLU A 110 5.89 -18.63 -16.87
C GLU A 110 6.29 -18.76 -18.35
N LYS A 111 7.36 -19.50 -18.61
CA LYS A 111 7.82 -19.71 -19.98
C LYS A 111 6.79 -20.52 -20.78
N GLY A 112 6.21 -19.88 -21.79
CA GLY A 112 5.25 -20.49 -22.70
C GLY A 112 3.80 -20.10 -22.43
N ASP A 113 3.54 -19.34 -21.36
CA ASP A 113 2.22 -18.76 -21.14
C ASP A 113 1.85 -17.73 -22.20
N ASP A 114 0.56 -17.60 -22.45
CA ASP A 114 0.03 -16.59 -23.34
C ASP A 114 0.06 -15.23 -22.63
N PHE A 115 0.50 -14.16 -23.31
CA PHE A 115 0.48 -12.80 -22.79
C PHE A 115 -0.92 -12.31 -22.45
N GLU A 116 -1.95 -12.77 -23.16
CA GLU A 116 -3.34 -12.45 -22.89
C GLU A 116 -3.89 -13.05 -21.56
N SER A 117 -3.12 -13.92 -20.93
CA SER A 117 -3.42 -14.44 -19.60
C SER A 117 -2.96 -13.53 -18.45
N LEU A 118 -2.26 -12.42 -18.75
CA LEU A 118 -1.93 -11.41 -17.73
C LEU A 118 -3.20 -10.86 -17.12
N VAL A 119 -3.23 -10.87 -15.80
CA VAL A 119 -4.31 -10.26 -15.01
C VAL A 119 -4.06 -8.76 -14.83
N ASP A 120 -5.08 -8.01 -14.44
CA ASP A 120 -4.90 -6.62 -14.07
C ASP A 120 -3.98 -6.49 -12.86
N THR A 121 -3.09 -5.51 -12.91
CA THR A 121 -2.13 -5.19 -11.84
C THR A 121 -2.25 -3.74 -11.42
N TYR A 122 -2.08 -3.51 -10.12
CA TYR A 122 -2.19 -2.19 -9.52
C TYR A 122 -0.95 -1.88 -8.70
N VAL A 123 -0.29 -0.78 -8.99
CA VAL A 123 0.77 -0.21 -8.16
C VAL A 123 0.22 1.04 -7.49
N ILE A 124 0.10 1.01 -6.19
CA ILE A 124 -0.53 2.05 -5.39
C ILE A 124 0.52 2.68 -4.48
N PHE A 125 0.81 3.96 -4.69
CA PHE A 125 1.67 4.75 -3.81
C PHE A 125 0.83 5.65 -2.91
N ILE A 126 0.87 5.41 -1.60
CA ILE A 126 0.32 6.31 -0.59
C ILE A 126 1.47 7.24 -0.16
N THR A 127 1.40 8.51 -0.53
CA THR A 127 2.45 9.50 -0.24
C THR A 127 2.06 10.38 0.93
N GLU A 128 3.00 10.75 1.79
CA GLU A 128 2.72 11.63 2.94
C GLU A 128 2.28 13.02 2.50
N GLN A 129 2.85 13.53 1.41
CA GLN A 129 2.48 14.80 0.80
C GLN A 129 1.79 14.59 -0.55
N ASP A 130 1.09 15.61 -1.03
CA ASP A 130 0.48 15.60 -2.36
C ASP A 130 1.55 15.57 -3.45
N ARG A 131 1.71 14.42 -4.10
CA ARG A 131 2.76 14.19 -5.11
C ARG A 131 2.68 15.13 -6.30
N PHE A 132 1.47 15.52 -6.69
CA PHE A 132 1.20 16.34 -7.89
C PHE A 132 0.71 17.75 -7.57
N GLY A 133 0.41 18.05 -6.31
CA GLY A 133 0.08 19.40 -5.85
C GLY A 133 -1.27 19.93 -6.31
N ALA A 134 -2.17 19.09 -6.81
CA ALA A 134 -3.49 19.51 -7.27
C ALA A 134 -4.59 19.45 -6.19
N GLY A 135 -4.27 18.98 -4.98
CA GLY A 135 -5.20 18.88 -3.86
C GLY A 135 -6.25 17.78 -4.00
N LEU A 136 -6.11 16.88 -4.98
CA LEU A 136 -7.04 15.78 -5.18
C LEU A 136 -6.72 14.61 -4.25
N PRO A 137 -7.72 13.78 -3.88
CA PRO A 137 -7.51 12.60 -3.03
C PRO A 137 -6.70 11.50 -3.72
N LEU A 138 -6.93 11.31 -5.02
CA LEU A 138 -6.37 10.25 -5.85
C LEU A 138 -5.92 10.77 -7.20
N TYR A 139 -4.89 10.15 -7.75
CA TYR A 139 -4.40 10.37 -9.12
C TYR A 139 -4.25 9.03 -9.81
N HIS A 140 -5.05 8.81 -10.87
CA HIS A 140 -4.99 7.61 -11.69
C HIS A 140 -4.07 7.85 -12.89
N VAL A 141 -3.14 6.94 -13.11
CA VAL A 141 -2.18 6.98 -14.22
C VAL A 141 -2.50 5.83 -15.17
N GLU A 142 -2.90 6.21 -16.38
CA GLU A 142 -3.31 5.28 -17.42
C GLU A 142 -2.57 5.57 -18.74
N ARG A 143 -2.38 4.53 -19.56
CA ARG A 143 -1.87 4.70 -20.93
C ARG A 143 -3.00 5.02 -21.89
N LYS A 144 -2.70 5.90 -22.85
CA LYS A 144 -3.68 6.39 -23.82
C LYS A 144 -3.14 6.29 -25.23
N ILE A 145 -4.05 6.14 -26.19
CA ILE A 145 -3.74 6.17 -27.63
C ILE A 145 -4.00 7.60 -28.13
N THR A 146 -2.95 8.36 -28.34
CA THR A 146 -3.01 9.79 -28.64
C THR A 146 -3.82 10.08 -29.92
N GLU A 147 -3.64 9.27 -30.95
CA GLU A 147 -4.29 9.43 -32.27
C GLU A 147 -5.79 9.10 -32.25
N LEU A 148 -6.27 8.46 -31.16
CA LEU A 148 -7.68 8.11 -30.98
C LEU A 148 -8.36 9.00 -29.91
N ASN A 149 -8.05 10.29 -29.90
CA ASN A 149 -8.60 11.26 -28.94
C ASN A 149 -8.37 10.84 -27.48
N ASP A 150 -7.15 10.40 -27.19
CA ASP A 150 -6.76 9.92 -25.87
C ASP A 150 -7.61 8.74 -25.34
N ALA A 151 -8.10 7.89 -26.25
CA ALA A 151 -8.77 6.65 -25.83
C ALA A 151 -7.86 5.80 -24.94
N MET A 152 -8.42 5.15 -23.95
CA MET A 152 -7.68 4.27 -23.05
C MET A 152 -7.03 3.13 -23.81
N PHE A 153 -5.74 2.86 -23.53
CA PHE A 153 -5.02 1.73 -24.10
C PHE A 153 -5.56 0.39 -23.55
N GLY A 154 -5.94 0.35 -22.26
CA GLY A 154 -6.65 -0.76 -21.67
C GLY A 154 -5.82 -2.02 -21.51
N ASP A 155 -4.54 -1.88 -21.16
CA ASP A 155 -3.60 -3.00 -20.99
C ASP A 155 -3.66 -3.68 -19.61
N GLY A 156 -4.54 -3.22 -18.71
CA GLY A 156 -4.71 -3.78 -17.37
C GLY A 156 -3.62 -3.44 -16.35
N ALA A 157 -2.65 -2.58 -16.71
CA ALA A 157 -1.62 -2.11 -15.79
C ALA A 157 -1.97 -0.71 -15.26
N HIS A 158 -2.29 -0.63 -13.96
CA HIS A 158 -2.75 0.58 -13.31
C HIS A 158 -1.73 1.10 -12.29
N ILE A 159 -1.53 2.42 -12.25
CA ILE A 159 -0.74 3.08 -11.22
C ILE A 159 -1.63 4.13 -10.56
N ILE A 160 -1.66 4.15 -9.23
CA ILE A 160 -2.48 5.09 -8.45
C ILE A 160 -1.61 5.77 -7.41
N TYR A 161 -1.71 7.09 -7.33
CA TYR A 161 -1.12 7.86 -6.25
C TYR A 161 -2.23 8.35 -5.31
N VAL A 162 -2.05 8.10 -4.03
CA VAL A 162 -2.96 8.54 -2.96
C VAL A 162 -2.32 9.70 -2.23
N ASN A 163 -3.05 10.81 -2.15
CA ASN A 163 -2.60 12.00 -1.44
C ASN A 163 -2.77 11.83 0.08
N GLY A 164 -1.69 11.48 0.79
CA GLY A 164 -1.69 11.31 2.23
C GLY A 164 -1.91 12.60 3.03
N ALA A 165 -1.84 13.77 2.39
CA ALA A 165 -2.17 15.06 2.99
C ALA A 165 -3.65 15.45 2.85
N PHE A 166 -4.46 14.68 2.12
CA PHE A 166 -5.89 14.93 1.95
C PHE A 166 -6.65 14.70 3.26
N ARG A 167 -7.47 15.70 3.70
CA ARG A 167 -8.05 15.73 5.04
C ARG A 167 -9.58 15.86 5.07
N ASP A 168 -10.25 15.83 3.93
CA ASP A 168 -11.71 15.91 3.87
C ASP A 168 -12.34 14.61 4.41
N LEU A 169 -12.90 14.67 5.62
CA LEU A 169 -13.51 13.51 6.28
C LEU A 169 -14.86 13.09 5.68
N GLU A 170 -15.48 13.92 4.86
CA GLU A 170 -16.67 13.52 4.09
C GLU A 170 -16.29 12.56 2.94
N HIS A 171 -15.04 12.61 2.48
CA HIS A 171 -14.54 11.73 1.45
C HIS A 171 -13.94 10.44 2.05
N PRO A 172 -14.22 9.23 1.47
CA PRO A 172 -13.67 7.96 1.99
C PRO A 172 -12.14 7.94 2.09
N VAL A 173 -11.44 8.48 1.10
CA VAL A 173 -9.97 8.58 1.11
C VAL A 173 -9.49 9.52 2.22
N GLY A 174 -10.21 10.60 2.51
CA GLY A 174 -9.87 11.51 3.61
C GLY A 174 -9.97 10.82 4.97
N ARG A 175 -10.99 9.99 5.19
CA ARG A 175 -11.09 9.15 6.40
C ARG A 175 -9.96 8.12 6.49
N LEU A 176 -9.63 7.47 5.39
CA LEU A 176 -8.50 6.54 5.34
C LEU A 176 -7.17 7.26 5.65
N MET A 177 -6.93 8.42 5.06
CA MET A 177 -5.70 9.19 5.32
C MET A 177 -5.66 9.76 6.75
N HIS A 178 -6.80 10.08 7.35
CA HIS A 178 -6.89 10.37 8.79
C HIS A 178 -6.32 9.19 9.59
N ASP A 179 -6.83 7.99 9.37
CA ASP A 179 -6.42 6.79 10.10
C ASP A 179 -4.94 6.44 9.84
N MET A 180 -4.48 6.54 8.60
CA MET A 180 -3.07 6.33 8.24
C MET A 180 -2.11 7.27 8.99
N ASN A 181 -2.57 8.45 9.39
CA ASN A 181 -1.78 9.45 10.12
C ASN A 181 -1.99 9.42 11.64
N CYS A 182 -2.95 8.64 12.17
CA CYS A 182 -3.17 8.51 13.61
C CYS A 182 -2.00 7.79 14.30
N ARG A 183 -1.59 8.31 15.45
CA ARG A 183 -0.64 7.66 16.37
C ARG A 183 -1.35 6.77 17.38
N ASP A 184 -2.53 7.17 17.82
CA ASP A 184 -3.36 6.41 18.77
C ASP A 184 -4.50 5.71 18.03
N ALA A 185 -4.60 4.40 18.21
CA ALA A 185 -5.70 3.60 17.66
C ALA A 185 -7.10 4.07 18.11
N LYS A 186 -7.19 4.72 19.27
CA LYS A 186 -8.46 5.27 19.79
C LYS A 186 -8.99 6.44 18.98
N GLU A 187 -8.12 7.13 18.25
CA GLU A 187 -8.48 8.26 17.39
C GLU A 187 -8.85 7.82 15.96
N MET A 188 -8.64 6.55 15.63
CA MET A 188 -8.93 6.01 14.31
C MET A 188 -10.43 5.81 14.10
N LEU A 189 -10.89 6.08 12.88
CA LEU A 189 -12.30 6.00 12.48
C LEU A 189 -12.70 4.59 12.06
N ASN A 190 -11.79 3.86 11.42
CA ASN A 190 -12.06 2.50 10.95
C ASN A 190 -11.63 1.46 12.00
N PRO A 191 -12.56 0.61 12.50
CA PRO A 191 -12.27 -0.36 13.54
C PRO A 191 -11.30 -1.46 13.11
N LEU A 192 -11.26 -1.84 11.84
CA LEU A 192 -10.33 -2.87 11.33
C LEU A 192 -8.88 -2.38 11.43
N LEU A 193 -8.62 -1.15 11.01
CA LEU A 193 -7.28 -0.57 11.11
C LEU A 193 -6.90 -0.27 12.57
N ALA A 194 -7.84 0.24 13.35
CA ALA A 194 -7.63 0.54 14.77
C ALA A 194 -7.25 -0.73 15.56
N GLU A 195 -7.87 -1.86 15.27
CA GLU A 195 -7.58 -3.13 15.91
C GLU A 195 -6.14 -3.60 15.64
N GLU A 196 -5.69 -3.55 14.38
CA GLU A 196 -4.33 -3.97 14.02
C GLU A 196 -3.26 -3.06 14.62
N VAL A 197 -3.48 -1.74 14.60
CA VAL A 197 -2.56 -0.78 15.21
C VAL A 197 -2.48 -0.99 16.73
N ARG A 198 -3.62 -1.15 17.39
CA ARG A 198 -3.67 -1.43 18.83
C ARG A 198 -2.95 -2.75 19.16
N TYR A 199 -3.28 -3.83 18.45
CA TYR A 199 -2.67 -5.14 18.65
C TYR A 199 -1.15 -5.08 18.51
N LEU A 200 -0.65 -4.44 17.45
CA LEU A 200 0.79 -4.35 17.20
C LEU A 200 1.52 -3.57 18.30
N LYS A 201 0.95 -2.44 18.73
CA LYS A 201 1.53 -1.61 19.79
C LYS A 201 1.49 -2.29 21.16
N GLU A 202 0.40 -2.98 21.51
CA GLU A 202 0.26 -3.69 22.78
C GLU A 202 1.09 -4.98 22.82
N THR A 203 1.10 -5.77 21.74
CA THR A 203 1.81 -7.06 21.69
C THR A 203 3.32 -6.89 21.69
N ASN A 204 3.84 -5.93 20.95
CA ASN A 204 5.27 -5.61 20.97
C ASN A 204 5.68 -4.99 22.31
N GLY A 205 4.76 -4.28 22.98
CA GLY A 205 4.94 -3.85 24.37
C GLY A 205 5.00 -5.01 25.37
N GLY A 206 4.26 -6.09 25.12
CA GLY A 206 4.18 -7.27 25.98
C GLY A 206 5.32 -8.29 25.78
N ARG A 207 5.81 -8.46 24.55
CA ARG A 207 6.94 -9.38 24.24
C ARG A 207 8.25 -9.02 24.91
N THR A 208 8.34 -7.81 25.40
CA THR A 208 9.53 -7.30 26.08
C THR A 208 9.49 -7.52 27.61
N GLN A 209 8.42 -8.15 28.13
CA GLN A 209 8.28 -8.45 29.56
C GLN A 209 8.55 -9.93 29.91
N MET A 210 8.97 -10.76 28.95
CA MET A 210 9.50 -12.12 29.14
C MET A 210 11.03 -12.08 28.84
#